data_8e6c22715e3864b1e75fcafd9718482c
#
_entry.id   8e6c22715e3864b1e75fcafd9718482c
#
_cell.length_a   1.000
_cell.length_b   1.000
_cell.length_c   1.000
_cell.angle_alpha   90.00
_cell.angle_beta   90.00
_cell.angle_gamma   90.00
#
_symmetry.space_group_name_H-M   'P 1'
#
loop_
_entity.id
_entity.type
_entity.pdbx_description
1 polymer ?
#
loop_
_entity_poly.entity_id
_entity_poly.type
_entity_poly.pdbx_seq_one_letter_code
_entity_poly.pdbx_strand_id
1 'polypeptide(L)'
;MMRVARAIAPLYPQLNVDLLIAGILFHDSGKLWENHYAESGFVMDYDERGELIGHISIGLELVNSLWRKISADKSDAWKNLTPPSEDVRLHLLHLIGAHHGEQQFGSPVDPKTPEAMALHYIDNLDARLEMFAAGYLTAKPLANRIFERVWPLPGKLVKSLEIFRASASESKPNDQLL
;
A
#
# COMPACT_ATOMS: atom_id res chain seq x y z
N MET A 1 -0.82 -1.94 -4.93
CA MET A 1 -1.37 -0.71 -4.31
C MET A 1 -1.71 0.39 -5.32
N MET A 2 -0.80 1.06 -6.07
CA MET A 2 -1.12 2.20 -6.99
C MET A 2 -2.18 1.87 -8.06
N ARG A 3 -2.19 0.65 -8.61
CA ARG A 3 -3.23 0.21 -9.55
C ARG A 3 -4.60 0.13 -8.89
N VAL A 4 -4.65 -0.33 -7.64
CA VAL A 4 -5.91 -0.39 -6.85
C VAL A 4 -6.44 1.02 -6.59
N ALA A 5 -5.58 1.95 -6.15
CA ALA A 5 -5.95 3.34 -5.96
C ALA A 5 -6.58 3.96 -7.23
N ARG A 6 -5.95 3.76 -8.38
CA ARG A 6 -6.49 4.23 -9.68
C ARG A 6 -7.78 3.55 -10.08
N ALA A 7 -7.97 2.28 -9.72
CA ALA A 7 -9.20 1.55 -10.03
C ALA A 7 -10.39 2.00 -9.18
N ILE A 8 -10.16 2.37 -7.92
CA ILE A 8 -11.24 2.84 -7.03
C ILE A 8 -11.55 4.34 -7.21
N ALA A 9 -10.61 5.15 -7.68
CA ALA A 9 -10.77 6.60 -7.82
C ALA A 9 -12.04 7.02 -8.58
N PRO A 10 -12.44 6.40 -9.70
CA PRO A 10 -13.68 6.74 -10.38
C PRO A 10 -14.95 6.44 -9.58
N LEU A 11 -14.88 5.54 -8.61
CA LEU A 11 -16.00 5.15 -7.74
C LEU A 11 -16.16 6.10 -6.54
N TYR A 12 -15.09 6.80 -6.18
CA TYR A 12 -15.02 7.70 -5.02
C TYR A 12 -14.46 9.06 -5.44
N PRO A 13 -15.23 9.90 -6.13
CA PRO A 13 -14.77 11.16 -6.71
C PRO A 13 -14.32 12.21 -5.66
N GLN A 14 -14.61 11.99 -4.38
CA GLN A 14 -14.14 12.81 -3.28
C GLN A 14 -12.66 12.58 -2.92
N LEU A 15 -12.03 11.51 -3.43
CA LEU A 15 -10.63 11.22 -3.15
C LEU A 15 -9.69 12.13 -3.95
N ASN A 16 -8.75 12.75 -3.25
CA ASN A 16 -7.59 13.34 -3.88
C ASN A 16 -6.61 12.22 -4.29
N VAL A 17 -6.70 11.80 -5.55
CA VAL A 17 -5.95 10.64 -6.06
C VAL A 17 -4.45 10.89 -6.07
N ASP A 18 -4.01 12.11 -6.34
CA ASP A 18 -2.58 12.45 -6.36
C ASP A 18 -1.99 12.37 -4.94
N LEU A 19 -2.72 12.85 -3.94
CA LEU A 19 -2.33 12.73 -2.54
C LEU A 19 -2.31 11.25 -2.09
N LEU A 20 -3.31 10.48 -2.49
CA LEU A 20 -3.36 9.04 -2.19
C LEU A 20 -2.18 8.29 -2.81
N ILE A 21 -1.83 8.58 -4.08
CA ILE A 21 -0.67 7.97 -4.74
C ILE A 21 0.63 8.38 -4.06
N ALA A 22 0.78 9.64 -3.67
CA ALA A 22 1.92 10.09 -2.88
C ALA A 22 1.99 9.38 -1.52
N GLY A 23 0.86 9.24 -0.83
CA GLY A 23 0.77 8.44 0.40
C GLY A 23 1.22 7.00 0.20
N ILE A 24 0.74 6.32 -0.85
CA ILE A 24 1.15 4.95 -1.20
C ILE A 24 2.66 4.86 -1.50
N LEU A 25 3.25 5.89 -2.10
CA LEU A 25 4.69 5.88 -2.37
C LEU A 25 5.53 6.02 -1.09
N PHE A 26 5.05 6.82 -0.13
CA PHE A 26 5.86 7.22 1.01
C PHE A 26 5.48 6.56 2.35
N HIS A 27 4.32 5.86 2.47
CA HIS A 27 3.85 5.33 3.76
C HIS A 27 4.89 4.46 4.46
N ASP A 28 5.58 3.64 3.72
CA ASP A 28 6.59 2.68 4.18
C ASP A 28 8.05 3.15 3.96
N SER A 29 8.26 4.43 3.62
CA SER A 29 9.61 4.94 3.33
C SER A 29 10.60 4.79 4.51
N GLY A 30 10.11 4.74 5.75
CA GLY A 30 10.94 4.49 6.93
C GLY A 30 11.53 3.07 6.99
N LYS A 31 10.94 2.10 6.28
CA LYS A 31 11.48 0.72 6.20
C LYS A 31 12.84 0.65 5.52
N LEU A 32 13.26 1.68 4.78
CA LEU A 32 14.61 1.80 4.25
C LEU A 32 15.68 1.82 5.35
N TRP A 33 15.33 2.17 6.58
CA TRP A 33 16.21 2.16 7.75
C TRP A 33 15.79 1.15 8.83
N GLU A 34 14.64 0.53 8.69
CA GLU A 34 14.20 -0.57 9.55
C GLU A 34 14.79 -1.91 9.10
N ASN A 35 15.07 -2.05 7.81
CA ASN A 35 15.56 -3.27 7.19
C ASN A 35 16.92 -3.05 6.53
N HIS A 36 17.82 -4.03 6.65
CA HIS A 36 19.05 -4.08 5.89
C HIS A 36 18.79 -4.74 4.53
N TYR A 37 19.15 -4.04 3.46
CA TYR A 37 19.08 -4.56 2.09
C TYR A 37 20.50 -4.95 1.64
N ALA A 38 20.81 -6.24 1.66
CA ALA A 38 22.07 -6.74 1.12
C ALA A 38 22.03 -6.72 -0.42
N GLU A 39 23.20 -6.58 -1.08
CA GLU A 39 23.30 -6.63 -2.55
C GLU A 39 22.76 -7.94 -3.16
N SER A 40 22.75 -9.03 -2.39
CA SER A 40 22.31 -10.37 -2.81
C SER A 40 20.82 -10.66 -2.56
N GLY A 41 20.03 -9.71 -2.06
CA GLY A 41 18.61 -9.90 -1.80
C GLY A 41 18.10 -9.15 -0.57
N PHE A 42 16.81 -9.34 -0.30
CA PHE A 42 16.14 -8.76 0.85
C PHE A 42 16.47 -9.60 2.09
N VAL A 43 17.27 -9.06 2.99
CA VAL A 43 17.51 -9.62 4.31
C VAL A 43 16.89 -8.67 5.33
N MET A 44 15.92 -9.15 6.11
CA MET A 44 15.36 -8.41 7.24
C MET A 44 16.29 -8.56 8.44
N ASP A 45 17.42 -7.87 8.43
CA ASP A 45 18.17 -7.65 9.63
C ASP A 45 17.61 -6.46 10.38
N TYR A 46 17.49 -6.57 11.69
CA TYR A 46 16.98 -5.52 12.55
C TYR A 46 17.98 -4.37 12.64
N ASP A 47 17.53 -3.15 12.32
CA ASP A 47 18.27 -1.92 12.57
C ASP A 47 17.83 -1.34 13.92
N GLU A 48 18.78 -0.89 14.74
CA GLU A 48 18.50 -0.32 16.07
C GLU A 48 17.52 0.86 16.01
N ARG A 49 17.58 1.67 14.96
CA ARG A 49 16.62 2.78 14.76
C ARG A 49 15.21 2.28 14.50
N GLY A 50 15.08 1.23 13.70
CA GLY A 50 13.79 0.60 13.46
C GLY A 50 13.15 0.09 14.75
N GLU A 51 13.94 -0.57 15.59
CA GLU A 51 13.48 -1.11 16.88
C GLU A 51 13.13 -0.01 17.89
N LEU A 52 13.91 1.08 17.94
CA LEU A 52 13.70 2.16 18.91
C LEU A 52 12.59 3.14 18.53
N ILE A 53 12.41 3.44 17.25
CA ILE A 53 11.50 4.49 16.78
C ILE A 53 10.42 4.00 15.81
N GLY A 54 10.62 2.88 15.16
CA GLY A 54 9.70 2.32 14.17
C GLY A 54 9.66 3.08 12.84
N HIS A 55 9.33 2.37 11.75
CA HIS A 55 9.35 2.93 10.39
C HIS A 55 8.39 4.11 10.18
N ILE A 56 7.25 4.14 10.87
CA ILE A 56 6.30 5.26 10.75
C ILE A 56 6.95 6.58 11.19
N SER A 57 7.59 6.58 12.35
CA SER A 57 8.25 7.79 12.88
C SER A 57 9.42 8.22 12.00
N ILE A 58 10.23 7.27 11.54
CA ILE A 58 11.33 7.51 10.60
C ILE A 58 10.81 8.08 9.28
N GLY A 59 9.72 7.51 8.74
CA GLY A 59 9.08 7.98 7.51
C GLY A 59 8.51 9.39 7.63
N LEU A 60 7.88 9.72 8.77
CA LEU A 60 7.39 11.07 9.06
C LEU A 60 8.53 12.09 9.08
N GLU A 61 9.63 11.77 9.76
CA GLU A 61 10.82 12.64 9.81
C GLU A 61 11.41 12.85 8.42
N LEU A 62 11.62 11.78 7.66
CA LEU A 62 12.16 11.82 6.31
C LEU A 62 11.33 12.71 5.39
N VAL A 63 10.04 12.42 5.27
CA VAL A 63 9.16 13.13 4.34
C VAL A 63 9.00 14.59 4.74
N ASN A 64 8.86 14.88 6.03
CA ASN A 64 8.81 16.25 6.53
C ASN A 64 10.10 17.03 6.25
N SER A 65 11.26 16.41 6.47
CA SER A 65 12.57 17.02 6.20
C SER A 65 12.76 17.32 4.70
N LEU A 66 12.45 16.35 3.84
CA LEU A 66 12.52 16.53 2.38
C LEU A 66 11.57 17.60 1.89
N TRP A 67 10.33 17.63 2.38
CA TRP A 67 9.36 18.67 2.02
C TRP A 67 9.87 20.07 2.35
N ARG A 68 10.36 20.27 3.56
CA ARG A 68 10.91 21.56 4.00
C ARG A 68 12.11 21.98 3.16
N LYS A 69 13.01 21.04 2.85
CA LYS A 69 14.17 21.30 2.01
C LYS A 69 13.77 21.74 0.59
N ILE A 70 12.86 20.99 -0.05
CA ILE A 70 12.38 21.33 -1.40
C ILE A 70 11.64 22.66 -1.41
N SER A 71 10.79 22.91 -0.40
CA SER A 71 10.03 24.16 -0.30
C SER A 71 10.92 25.37 -0.08
N ALA A 72 12.03 25.22 0.68
CA ALA A 72 12.99 26.30 0.89
C ALA A 72 13.76 26.64 -0.40
N ASP A 73 14.15 25.64 -1.18
CA ASP A 73 14.90 25.83 -2.43
C ASP A 73 14.06 26.51 -3.54
N LYS A 74 12.73 26.36 -3.49
CA LYS A 74 11.79 26.86 -4.51
C LYS A 74 10.64 27.65 -3.89
N SER A 75 10.97 28.57 -3.00
CA SER A 75 9.95 29.28 -2.19
C SER A 75 8.87 29.98 -3.01
N ASP A 76 9.20 30.52 -4.20
CA ASP A 76 8.23 31.21 -5.05
C ASP A 76 7.32 30.22 -5.83
N ALA A 77 7.83 29.05 -6.18
CA ALA A 77 7.04 28.02 -6.85
C ALA A 77 5.94 27.41 -5.95
N TRP A 78 6.10 27.51 -4.63
CA TRP A 78 5.16 26.94 -3.65
C TRP A 78 4.16 27.96 -3.10
N LYS A 79 4.33 29.24 -3.47
CA LYS A 79 3.38 30.30 -3.14
C LYS A 79 2.16 30.20 -4.06
N ASN A 80 1.00 30.48 -3.52
CA ASN A 80 -0.27 30.55 -4.28
C ASN A 80 -0.73 29.23 -4.92
N LEU A 81 -0.30 28.09 -4.42
CA LEU A 81 -0.84 26.79 -4.84
C LEU A 81 -2.22 26.54 -4.23
N THR A 82 -3.05 25.79 -4.94
CA THR A 82 -4.36 25.33 -4.47
C THR A 82 -4.43 23.80 -4.64
N PRO A 83 -4.58 23.03 -3.56
CA PRO A 83 -4.55 23.48 -2.14
C PRO A 83 -3.18 24.02 -1.72
N PRO A 84 -3.11 24.80 -0.63
CA PRO A 84 -1.85 25.32 -0.10
C PRO A 84 -0.84 24.20 0.18
N SER A 85 0.43 24.44 -0.14
CA SER A 85 1.51 23.45 0.02
C SER A 85 1.61 22.89 1.45
N GLU A 86 1.38 23.73 2.46
CA GLU A 86 1.44 23.31 3.87
C GLU A 86 0.28 22.36 4.24
N ASP A 87 -0.91 22.56 3.67
CA ASP A 87 -2.05 21.67 3.88
C ASP A 87 -1.77 20.30 3.23
N VAL A 88 -1.22 20.29 2.00
CA VAL A 88 -0.82 19.05 1.32
C VAL A 88 0.24 18.31 2.13
N ARG A 89 1.25 19.02 2.66
CA ARG A 89 2.26 18.43 3.53
C ARG A 89 1.65 17.77 4.75
N LEU A 90 0.76 18.49 5.44
CA LEU A 90 0.13 17.99 6.66
C LEU A 90 -0.72 16.73 6.39
N HIS A 91 -1.48 16.74 5.30
CA HIS A 91 -2.26 15.58 4.87
C HIS A 91 -1.38 14.40 4.47
N LEU A 92 -0.27 14.63 3.75
CA LEU A 92 0.66 13.55 3.41
C LEU A 92 1.30 12.92 4.66
N LEU A 93 1.71 13.74 5.62
CA LEU A 93 2.22 13.24 6.90
C LEU A 93 1.14 12.47 7.67
N HIS A 94 -0.13 12.91 7.61
CA HIS A 94 -1.22 12.17 8.20
C HIS A 94 -1.42 10.79 7.55
N LEU A 95 -1.32 10.69 6.21
CA LEU A 95 -1.39 9.40 5.52
C LEU A 95 -0.29 8.43 6.01
N ILE A 96 0.93 8.94 6.17
CA ILE A 96 2.05 8.14 6.69
C ILE A 96 1.80 7.74 8.15
N GLY A 97 1.36 8.67 9.00
CA GLY A 97 1.11 8.42 10.41
C GLY A 97 -0.08 7.50 10.69
N ALA A 98 -1.03 7.40 9.76
CA ALA A 98 -2.29 6.69 9.96
C ALA A 98 -2.41 5.39 9.13
N HIS A 99 -1.39 5.00 8.34
CA HIS A 99 -1.58 3.92 7.36
C HIS A 99 -1.80 2.54 7.99
N HIS A 100 -1.35 2.29 9.23
CA HIS A 100 -1.69 1.05 9.94
C HIS A 100 -3.16 0.99 10.39
N GLY A 101 -3.92 2.09 10.28
CA GLY A 101 -5.32 2.18 10.66
C GLY A 101 -5.49 2.47 12.15
N GLU A 102 -5.99 1.51 12.92
CA GLU A 102 -6.25 1.72 14.35
C GLU A 102 -4.97 1.69 15.18
N GLN A 103 -4.99 2.41 16.31
CA GLN A 103 -3.82 2.51 17.22
C GLN A 103 -3.40 1.13 17.76
N GLN A 104 -4.34 0.21 17.94
CA GLN A 104 -4.01 -1.17 18.36
C GLN A 104 -3.12 -1.93 17.36
N PHE A 105 -3.03 -1.46 16.11
CA PHE A 105 -2.14 -2.01 15.08
C PHE A 105 -0.84 -1.20 14.93
N GLY A 106 -0.53 -0.32 15.88
CA GLY A 106 0.69 0.47 15.91
C GLY A 106 0.62 1.79 15.15
N SER A 107 -0.56 2.23 14.73
CA SER A 107 -0.74 3.56 14.14
C SER A 107 -0.65 4.64 15.21
N PRO A 108 0.19 5.68 15.05
CA PRO A 108 0.22 6.82 15.99
C PRO A 108 -1.12 7.56 16.09
N VAL A 109 -1.88 7.59 15.00
CA VAL A 109 -3.20 8.22 14.91
C VAL A 109 -4.12 7.40 14.00
N ASP A 110 -5.43 7.46 14.25
CA ASP A 110 -6.42 6.83 13.37
C ASP A 110 -6.59 7.63 12.07
N PRO A 111 -6.96 6.98 10.94
CA PRO A 111 -7.26 7.65 9.68
C PRO A 111 -8.42 8.65 9.83
N LYS A 112 -8.17 9.92 9.52
CA LYS A 112 -9.17 11.01 9.66
C LYS A 112 -9.53 11.66 8.33
N THR A 113 -8.99 11.16 7.21
CA THR A 113 -9.33 11.62 5.86
C THR A 113 -9.71 10.43 4.98
N PRO A 114 -10.50 10.66 3.92
CA PRO A 114 -10.85 9.60 2.98
C PRO A 114 -9.62 8.92 2.36
N GLU A 115 -8.57 9.69 2.05
CA GLU A 115 -7.33 9.18 1.48
C GLU A 115 -6.55 8.30 2.48
N ALA A 116 -6.48 8.70 3.76
CA ALA A 116 -5.83 7.90 4.80
C ALA A 116 -6.56 6.58 5.03
N MET A 117 -7.90 6.61 5.05
CA MET A 117 -8.72 5.41 5.14
C MET A 117 -8.54 4.50 3.91
N ALA A 118 -8.53 5.10 2.70
CA ALA A 118 -8.30 4.37 1.47
C ALA A 118 -6.90 3.73 1.44
N LEU A 119 -5.87 4.46 1.84
CA LEU A 119 -4.50 3.93 1.94
C LEU A 119 -4.43 2.73 2.86
N HIS A 120 -4.96 2.85 4.07
CA HIS A 120 -4.99 1.75 5.06
C HIS A 120 -5.61 0.47 4.48
N TYR A 121 -6.80 0.58 3.86
CA TYR A 121 -7.45 -0.61 3.30
C TYR A 121 -6.78 -1.16 2.05
N ILE A 122 -6.19 -0.31 1.21
CA ILE A 122 -5.43 -0.74 0.03
C ILE A 122 -4.18 -1.50 0.45
N ASP A 123 -3.46 -0.99 1.45
CA ASP A 123 -2.25 -1.63 1.99
C ASP A 123 -2.59 -2.98 2.63
N ASN A 124 -3.58 -3.01 3.52
CA ASN A 124 -4.03 -4.24 4.16
C ASN A 124 -4.52 -5.28 3.14
N LEU A 125 -5.26 -4.86 2.11
CA LEU A 125 -5.72 -5.75 1.04
C LEU A 125 -4.54 -6.35 0.27
N ASP A 126 -3.60 -5.51 -0.17
CA ASP A 126 -2.43 -5.91 -0.95
C ASP A 126 -1.58 -6.93 -0.17
N ALA A 127 -1.26 -6.61 1.10
CA ALA A 127 -0.52 -7.49 2.00
C ALA A 127 -1.24 -8.83 2.25
N ARG A 128 -2.54 -8.80 2.51
CA ARG A 128 -3.32 -10.01 2.76
C ARG A 128 -3.43 -10.93 1.56
N LEU A 129 -3.63 -10.38 0.37
CA LEU A 129 -3.68 -11.17 -0.86
C LEU A 129 -2.33 -11.80 -1.17
N GLU A 130 -1.23 -11.10 -0.94
CA GLU A 130 0.12 -11.65 -1.07
C GLU A 130 0.40 -12.77 -0.06
N MET A 131 -0.04 -12.61 1.20
CA MET A 131 0.05 -13.66 2.20
C MET A 131 -0.71 -14.94 1.80
N PHE A 132 -1.89 -14.80 1.15
CA PHE A 132 -2.61 -15.95 0.61
C PHE A 132 -1.84 -16.59 -0.54
N ALA A 133 -1.31 -15.79 -1.48
CA ALA A 133 -0.55 -16.30 -2.62
C ALA A 133 0.70 -17.07 -2.17
N ALA A 134 1.49 -16.50 -1.27
CA ALA A 134 2.65 -17.15 -0.67
C ALA A 134 2.27 -18.39 0.15
N GLY A 135 1.16 -18.30 0.90
CA GLY A 135 0.64 -19.39 1.71
C GLY A 135 0.28 -20.63 0.88
N TYR A 136 -0.35 -20.45 -0.28
CA TYR A 136 -0.66 -21.60 -1.17
C TYR A 136 0.57 -22.29 -1.74
N LEU A 137 1.72 -21.60 -1.79
CA LEU A 137 2.98 -22.18 -2.28
C LEU A 137 3.72 -22.96 -1.18
N THR A 138 3.56 -22.59 0.08
CA THR A 138 4.37 -23.10 1.19
C THR A 138 3.62 -24.02 2.14
N ALA A 139 2.30 -23.87 2.26
CA ALA A 139 1.48 -24.62 3.21
C ALA A 139 1.34 -26.10 2.82
N LYS A 140 1.41 -26.98 3.82
CA LYS A 140 1.18 -28.41 3.62
C LYS A 140 -0.30 -28.71 3.38
N PRO A 141 -0.64 -29.59 2.42
CA PRO A 141 -2.01 -30.04 2.23
C PRO A 141 -2.45 -30.92 3.40
N LEU A 142 -3.62 -30.66 3.94
CA LEU A 142 -4.26 -31.46 5.00
C LEU A 142 -5.38 -32.31 4.44
N ALA A 143 -6.06 -31.86 3.40
CA ALA A 143 -7.12 -32.56 2.69
C ALA A 143 -7.27 -32.01 1.27
N ASN A 144 -8.23 -32.53 0.49
CA ASN A 144 -8.55 -31.95 -0.81
C ASN A 144 -8.92 -30.47 -0.65
N ARG A 145 -8.11 -29.58 -1.23
CA ARG A 145 -8.28 -28.11 -1.20
C ARG A 145 -8.14 -27.44 0.17
N ILE A 146 -7.72 -28.15 1.22
CA ILE A 146 -7.49 -27.58 2.56
C ILE A 146 -6.01 -27.73 2.89
N PHE A 147 -5.40 -26.62 3.33
CA PHE A 147 -4.00 -26.54 3.72
C PHE A 147 -3.88 -26.12 5.19
N GLU A 148 -2.72 -26.34 5.77
CA GLU A 148 -2.42 -25.90 7.12
C GLU A 148 -2.53 -24.36 7.24
N ARG A 149 -2.62 -23.89 8.48
CA ARG A 149 -2.58 -22.45 8.77
C ARG A 149 -1.18 -21.92 8.50
N VAL A 150 -1.11 -20.79 7.80
CA VAL A 150 0.11 -19.99 7.61
C VAL A 150 -0.03 -18.70 8.39
N TRP A 151 0.91 -18.44 9.30
CA TRP A 151 0.95 -17.18 10.01
C TRP A 151 1.29 -16.02 9.04
N PRO A 152 0.63 -14.83 9.14
CA PRO A 152 -0.33 -14.41 10.16
C PRO A 152 -1.81 -14.57 9.76
N LEU A 153 -2.13 -15.39 8.79
CA LEU A 153 -3.52 -15.62 8.38
C LEU A 153 -4.34 -16.28 9.50
N PRO A 154 -5.64 -15.95 9.65
CA PRO A 154 -6.41 -16.28 10.83
C PRO A 154 -6.74 -17.77 10.98
N GLY A 155 -6.66 -18.55 9.88
CA GLY A 155 -7.08 -19.95 9.89
C GLY A 155 -6.38 -20.81 8.85
N LYS A 156 -6.90 -22.04 8.68
CA LYS A 156 -6.47 -22.94 7.61
C LYS A 156 -6.81 -22.31 6.25
N LEU A 157 -5.94 -22.53 5.26
CA LEU A 157 -6.20 -22.06 3.92
C LEU A 157 -7.12 -23.02 3.18
N VAL A 158 -8.02 -22.47 2.39
CA VAL A 158 -8.83 -23.23 1.43
C VAL A 158 -8.49 -22.73 0.05
N LYS A 159 -8.14 -23.62 -0.87
CA LYS A 159 -7.78 -23.28 -2.24
C LYS A 159 -8.90 -22.48 -2.89
N SER A 160 -8.58 -21.32 -3.45
CA SER A 160 -9.52 -20.50 -4.19
C SER A 160 -10.12 -21.27 -5.39
N LEU A 161 -11.30 -20.88 -5.81
CA LEU A 161 -11.88 -21.39 -7.06
C LEU A 161 -11.10 -20.84 -8.27
N GLU A 162 -11.05 -21.62 -9.31
CA GLU A 162 -10.54 -21.16 -10.60
C GLU A 162 -11.44 -20.04 -11.14
N ILE A 163 -10.82 -19.07 -11.80
CA ILE A 163 -11.58 -18.00 -12.45
C ILE A 163 -12.37 -18.62 -13.60
N PHE A 164 -13.68 -18.47 -13.56
CA PHE A 164 -14.53 -18.86 -14.68
C PHE A 164 -14.15 -18.02 -15.91
N ARG A 165 -13.62 -18.69 -16.93
CA ARG A 165 -13.41 -18.11 -18.24
C ARG A 165 -14.53 -18.62 -19.12
N ALA A 166 -15.45 -17.75 -19.53
CA ALA A 166 -16.36 -18.09 -20.62
C ALA A 166 -15.48 -18.53 -21.80
N SER A 167 -15.77 -19.70 -22.36
CA SER A 167 -15.12 -20.11 -23.58
C SER A 167 -15.33 -19.00 -24.61
N ALA A 168 -14.25 -18.45 -25.11
CA ALA A 168 -14.34 -17.53 -26.25
C ALA A 168 -15.11 -18.29 -27.34
N SER A 169 -16.35 -17.90 -27.59
CA SER A 169 -17.06 -18.38 -28.75
C SER A 169 -16.18 -18.00 -29.94
N GLU A 170 -15.69 -19.00 -30.65
CA GLU A 170 -15.04 -18.80 -31.92
C GLU A 170 -15.98 -17.96 -32.78
N SER A 171 -15.74 -16.67 -32.87
CA SER A 171 -16.29 -15.84 -33.91
C SER A 171 -15.61 -16.29 -35.18
N LYS A 172 -16.27 -17.22 -35.93
CA LYS A 172 -15.90 -17.49 -37.30
C LYS A 172 -15.84 -16.16 -38.01
N PRO A 173 -14.75 -15.86 -38.73
CA PRO A 173 -14.75 -14.70 -39.60
C PRO A 173 -15.87 -14.93 -40.64
N ASN A 174 -16.77 -13.98 -40.69
CA ASN A 174 -17.84 -13.97 -41.70
C ASN A 174 -17.20 -13.54 -43.01
N ASP A 175 -16.60 -14.53 -43.69
CA ASP A 175 -16.27 -14.44 -45.13
C ASP A 175 -17.58 -14.61 -45.87
N GLN A 176 -18.24 -13.51 -46.14
CA GLN A 176 -19.16 -13.34 -47.28
C GLN A 176 -19.79 -11.95 -47.23
N LEU A 177 -19.37 -11.09 -48.16
CA LEU A 177 -20.27 -10.42 -49.12
C LEU A 177 -19.45 -9.37 -49.87
N LEU A 178 -19.13 -9.70 -51.07
CA LEU A 178 -19.32 -8.96 -52.36
C LEU A 178 -19.35 -7.43 -52.24
#